data_a96df906f2e51435f436c76872e5c04f
#
_entry.id   a96df906f2e51435f436c76872e5c04f
#
_cell.length_a   1.000
_cell.length_b   1.000
_cell.length_c   1.000
_cell.angle_alpha   90.00
_cell.angle_beta   90.00
_cell.angle_gamma   90.00
#
_symmetry.space_group_name_H-M   'P 1'
#
loop_
_entity.id
_entity.type
_entity.pdbx_description
1 polymer ?
#
loop_
_entity_poly.entity_id
_entity_poly.type
_entity_poly.pdbx_seq_one_letter_code
_entity_poly.pdbx_strand_id
1 'polypeptide(L)'
;MRLVLNWGRRYSLWVFNFGLACCAIEFIAASMARHDFIRLGVIPFAPGPRQADLMVVSGTVTDKMAPAIRRLYDQMPEPKYVISFGACSNSGGPYWDSYSVTKGVDQLIPVDVYVPGCPPRPEALLQGILRLQDKIAAEELTTRSYASRRTFRGAVTRDLVEPPE
;
A
#
# COMPACT_ATOMS: atom_id res chain seq x y z
N MET A 1 13.62 -1.62 24.80
CA MET A 1 14.06 -1.87 23.42
C MET A 1 12.91 -1.79 22.40
N ARG A 2 11.79 -2.50 22.61
CA ARG A 2 10.59 -2.49 21.72
C ARG A 2 10.06 -1.07 21.42
N LEU A 3 9.91 -0.21 22.43
CA LEU A 3 9.40 1.16 22.27
C LEU A 3 10.29 2.00 21.35
N VAL A 4 11.60 1.89 21.49
CA VAL A 4 12.56 2.64 20.67
C VAL A 4 12.52 2.16 19.22
N LEU A 5 12.44 0.86 18.97
CA LEU A 5 12.34 0.30 17.63
C LEU A 5 11.02 0.69 16.94
N ASN A 6 9.90 0.64 17.64
CA ASN A 6 8.61 1.06 17.10
C ASN A 6 8.56 2.56 16.83
N TRP A 7 9.17 3.38 17.72
CA TRP A 7 9.30 4.80 17.50
C TRP A 7 10.13 5.12 16.25
N GLY A 8 11.28 4.48 16.08
CA GLY A 8 12.12 4.65 14.90
C GLY A 8 11.39 4.29 13.61
N ARG A 9 10.70 3.14 13.57
CA ARG A 9 9.93 2.70 12.39
C ARG A 9 8.73 3.60 12.09
N ARG A 10 8.07 4.12 13.13
CA ARG A 10 6.93 5.03 12.99
C ARG A 10 7.29 6.31 12.23
N TYR A 11 8.48 6.86 12.48
CA TYR A 11 8.93 8.14 11.93
C TYR A 11 9.99 8.02 10.83
N SER A 12 10.21 6.84 10.28
CA SER A 12 11.16 6.59 9.19
C SER A 12 10.55 5.67 8.15
N LEU A 13 9.45 6.11 7.54
CA LEU A 13 8.75 5.33 6.51
C LEU A 13 9.18 5.79 5.11
N TRP A 14 9.75 4.89 4.34
CA TRP A 14 10.06 5.11 2.94
C TRP A 14 8.93 4.59 2.06
N VAL A 15 8.34 5.47 1.27
CA VAL A 15 7.15 5.15 0.46
C VAL A 15 7.53 4.76 -0.96
N PHE A 16 7.08 3.60 -1.37
CA PHE A 16 7.00 3.21 -2.77
C PHE A 16 5.58 3.48 -3.27
N ASN A 17 5.42 4.51 -4.08
CA ASN A 17 4.13 4.84 -4.68
C ASN A 17 3.92 4.03 -5.96
N PHE A 18 2.94 3.14 -5.94
CA PHE A 18 2.49 2.43 -7.13
C PHE A 18 1.30 3.18 -7.75
N GLY A 19 1.63 4.21 -8.53
CA GLY A 19 0.65 5.10 -9.16
C GLY A 19 0.07 4.50 -10.45
N LEU A 20 -1.21 4.17 -10.45
CA LEU A 20 -1.90 3.52 -11.56
C LEU A 20 -2.89 4.44 -12.27
N ALA A 21 -3.45 5.42 -11.57
CA ALA A 21 -4.49 6.31 -12.11
C ALA A 21 -4.53 7.66 -11.36
N CYS A 22 -5.67 8.35 -11.41
CA CYS A 22 -5.87 9.70 -10.86
C CYS A 22 -5.50 9.85 -9.37
N CYS A 23 -5.64 8.82 -8.55
CA CYS A 23 -5.22 8.88 -7.15
C CYS A 23 -3.71 9.10 -6.98
N ALA A 24 -2.89 8.72 -7.96
CA ALA A 24 -1.46 9.02 -7.94
C ALA A 24 -1.16 10.52 -8.01
N ILE A 25 -2.00 11.30 -8.68
CA ILE A 25 -1.88 12.76 -8.76
C ILE A 25 -2.16 13.38 -7.38
N GLU A 26 -3.18 12.88 -6.68
CA GLU A 26 -3.47 13.31 -5.31
C GLU A 26 -2.36 12.92 -4.31
N PHE A 27 -1.72 11.76 -4.53
CA PHE A 27 -0.53 11.39 -3.77
C PHE A 27 0.61 12.39 -3.99
N ILE A 28 0.86 12.81 -5.24
CA ILE A 28 1.86 13.84 -5.55
C ILE A 28 1.48 15.16 -4.90
N ALA A 29 0.20 15.57 -4.97
CA ALA A 29 -0.29 16.77 -4.31
C ALA A 29 -0.09 16.74 -2.79
N ALA A 30 -0.26 15.56 -2.15
CA ALA A 30 -0.01 15.37 -0.73
C ALA A 30 1.49 15.49 -0.37
N SER A 31 2.40 15.22 -1.30
CA SER A 31 3.85 15.37 -1.10
C SER A 31 4.36 16.80 -1.33
N MET A 32 3.52 17.68 -1.89
CA MET A 32 3.90 19.08 -2.16
C MET A 32 3.84 19.96 -0.92
N ALA A 33 4.39 21.15 -1.02
CA ALA A 33 4.63 22.09 0.09
C ALA A 33 3.39 22.42 0.94
N ARG A 34 2.18 22.37 0.39
CA ARG A 34 0.95 22.68 1.13
C ARG A 34 0.63 21.62 2.20
N HIS A 35 0.84 20.36 1.90
CA HIS A 35 0.47 19.23 2.77
C HIS A 35 1.69 18.60 3.43
N ASP A 36 2.73 18.38 2.64
CA ASP A 36 4.07 17.96 3.05
C ASP A 36 4.10 16.87 4.14
N PHE A 37 3.81 15.64 3.76
CA PHE A 37 3.83 14.53 4.71
C PHE A 37 5.25 14.10 5.15
N ILE A 38 6.31 14.72 4.61
CA ILE A 38 7.69 14.50 5.06
C ILE A 38 7.83 14.86 6.55
N ARG A 39 7.14 15.91 7.01
CA ARG A 39 7.08 16.29 8.44
C ARG A 39 6.52 15.20 9.36
N LEU A 40 5.80 14.22 8.81
CA LEU A 40 5.33 13.05 9.55
C LEU A 40 6.36 11.92 9.60
N GLY A 41 7.59 12.16 9.10
CA GLY A 41 8.64 11.14 9.01
C GLY A 41 8.43 10.15 7.87
N VAL A 42 7.73 10.57 6.82
CA VAL A 42 7.42 9.76 5.64
C VAL A 42 8.15 10.35 4.45
N ILE A 43 9.06 9.57 3.85
CA ILE A 43 9.86 10.01 2.71
C ILE A 43 9.16 9.52 1.44
N PRO A 44 8.65 10.45 0.58
CA PRO A 44 8.04 10.08 -0.69
C PRO A 44 9.10 9.57 -1.67
N PHE A 45 8.66 8.72 -2.59
CA PHE A 45 9.47 8.28 -3.71
C PHE A 45 10.76 7.53 -3.34
N ALA A 46 10.62 6.41 -2.64
CA ALA A 46 11.71 5.45 -2.51
C ALA A 46 12.23 5.07 -3.90
N PRO A 47 13.56 4.98 -4.10
CA PRO A 47 14.15 4.70 -5.42
C PRO A 47 13.76 3.33 -5.98
N GLY A 48 13.25 2.43 -5.16
CA GLY A 48 12.77 1.11 -5.56
C GLY A 48 12.09 0.36 -4.42
N PRO A 49 11.39 -0.74 -4.73
CA PRO A 49 10.64 -1.50 -3.73
C PRO A 49 11.53 -2.10 -2.63
N ARG A 50 12.79 -2.41 -2.94
CA ARG A 50 13.73 -2.99 -1.98
C ARG A 50 14.17 -2.04 -0.87
N GLN A 51 13.98 -0.74 -1.06
CA GLN A 51 14.34 0.32 -0.10
C GLN A 51 13.11 0.94 0.56
N ALA A 52 11.92 0.41 0.26
CA ALA A 52 10.68 0.94 0.78
C ALA A 52 10.12 0.07 1.90
N ASP A 53 9.55 0.73 2.90
CA ASP A 53 8.86 0.11 4.03
C ASP A 53 7.34 0.17 3.86
N LEU A 54 6.87 1.15 3.08
CA LEU A 54 5.46 1.41 2.84
C LEU A 54 5.16 1.41 1.34
N MET A 55 4.22 0.59 0.91
CA MET A 55 3.66 0.60 -0.43
C MET A 55 2.32 1.33 -0.45
N VAL A 56 2.17 2.32 -1.31
CA VAL A 56 0.88 3.00 -1.54
C VAL A 56 0.39 2.61 -2.93
N VAL A 57 -0.71 1.89 -2.99
CA VAL A 57 -1.37 1.54 -4.26
C VAL A 57 -2.43 2.57 -4.58
N SER A 58 -2.17 3.39 -5.60
CA SER A 58 -2.95 4.59 -5.92
C SER A 58 -3.65 4.43 -7.28
N GLY A 59 -4.92 4.04 -7.27
CA GLY A 59 -5.73 3.99 -8.49
C GLY A 59 -6.23 2.61 -8.88
N THR A 60 -6.60 2.44 -10.15
CA THR A 60 -7.27 1.25 -10.66
C THR A 60 -6.28 0.12 -10.87
N VAL A 61 -6.52 -1.01 -10.23
CA VAL A 61 -5.75 -2.23 -10.40
C VAL A 61 -6.39 -3.07 -11.50
N THR A 62 -5.64 -3.32 -12.58
CA THR A 62 -6.08 -4.22 -13.65
C THR A 62 -5.48 -5.61 -13.47
N ASP A 63 -6.15 -6.63 -14.02
CA ASP A 63 -5.70 -8.02 -13.94
C ASP A 63 -4.31 -8.21 -14.57
N LYS A 64 -4.00 -7.45 -15.63
CA LYS A 64 -2.66 -7.45 -16.23
C LYS A 64 -1.57 -6.86 -15.33
N MET A 65 -1.93 -5.93 -14.43
CA MET A 65 -0.99 -5.32 -13.47
C MET A 65 -0.92 -6.09 -12.15
N ALA A 66 -1.87 -6.94 -11.87
CA ALA A 66 -1.92 -7.74 -10.64
C ALA A 66 -0.62 -8.53 -10.37
N PRO A 67 -0.04 -9.27 -11.35
CA PRO A 67 1.23 -9.97 -11.14
C PRO A 67 2.40 -9.03 -10.84
N ALA A 68 2.42 -7.82 -11.43
CA ALA A 68 3.46 -6.83 -11.18
C ALA A 68 3.40 -6.29 -9.75
N ILE A 69 2.19 -5.97 -9.26
CA ILE A 69 1.98 -5.53 -7.87
C ILE A 69 2.50 -6.60 -6.89
N ARG A 70 2.16 -7.86 -7.14
CA ARG A 70 2.61 -8.99 -6.31
C ARG A 70 4.12 -9.10 -6.28
N ARG A 71 4.78 -9.07 -7.45
CA ARG A 71 6.24 -9.15 -7.56
C ARG A 71 6.94 -8.00 -6.84
N LEU A 72 6.40 -6.78 -6.94
CA LEU A 72 6.96 -5.60 -6.25
C LEU A 72 6.78 -5.71 -4.74
N TYR A 73 5.62 -6.18 -4.29
CA TYR A 73 5.38 -6.42 -2.87
C TYR A 73 6.33 -7.49 -2.30
N ASP A 74 6.60 -8.56 -3.03
CA ASP A 74 7.51 -9.62 -2.60
C ASP A 74 8.98 -9.16 -2.53
N GLN A 75 9.35 -8.11 -3.30
CA GLN A 75 10.67 -7.50 -3.26
C GLN A 75 10.90 -6.57 -2.06
N MET A 76 9.84 -6.11 -1.41
CA MET A 76 9.94 -5.24 -0.24
C MET A 76 10.46 -6.02 0.97
N PRO A 77 11.39 -5.43 1.75
CA PRO A 77 11.88 -6.05 2.99
C PRO A 77 10.79 -6.06 4.07
N GLU A 78 10.91 -6.99 5.02
CA GLU A 78 10.09 -7.02 6.22
C GLU A 78 10.71 -6.13 7.33
N PRO A 79 9.92 -5.40 8.09
CA PRO A 79 8.46 -5.26 8.06
C PRO A 79 7.98 -4.30 6.98
N LYS A 80 6.96 -4.68 6.22
CA LYS A 80 6.39 -3.89 5.13
C LYS A 80 4.91 -3.61 5.38
N TYR A 81 4.44 -2.46 4.90
CA TYR A 81 3.09 -1.97 5.09
C TYR A 81 2.46 -1.60 3.76
N VAL A 82 1.14 -1.68 3.68
CA VAL A 82 0.38 -1.35 2.45
C VAL A 82 -0.78 -0.42 2.78
N ILE A 83 -0.85 0.69 2.07
CA ILE A 83 -2.02 1.58 2.05
C ILE A 83 -2.72 1.42 0.68
N SER A 84 -3.99 1.08 0.71
CA SER A 84 -4.86 1.13 -0.46
C SER A 84 -5.48 2.52 -0.56
N PHE A 85 -5.13 3.27 -1.60
CA PHE A 85 -5.49 4.67 -1.76
C PHE A 85 -6.47 4.87 -2.91
N GLY A 86 -7.72 5.14 -2.56
CA GLY A 86 -8.82 5.41 -3.47
C GLY A 86 -9.78 4.24 -3.67
N ALA A 87 -10.99 4.55 -4.12
CA ALA A 87 -12.07 3.58 -4.29
C ALA A 87 -11.71 2.45 -5.27
N CYS A 88 -10.97 2.76 -6.33
CA CYS A 88 -10.56 1.76 -7.31
C CYS A 88 -9.61 0.71 -6.71
N SER A 89 -8.64 1.14 -5.91
CA SER A 89 -7.74 0.24 -5.20
C SER A 89 -8.45 -0.55 -4.10
N ASN A 90 -9.46 0.06 -3.45
CA ASN A 90 -10.17 -0.57 -2.33
C ASN A 90 -11.14 -1.67 -2.79
N SER A 91 -11.89 -1.43 -3.88
CA SER A 91 -12.99 -2.33 -4.30
C SER A 91 -13.28 -2.33 -5.81
N GLY A 92 -12.37 -1.79 -6.63
CA GLY A 92 -12.62 -1.58 -8.06
C GLY A 92 -13.32 -0.24 -8.37
N GLY A 93 -13.93 0.41 -7.38
CA GLY A 93 -14.59 1.70 -7.51
C GLY A 93 -15.64 1.78 -8.62
N PRO A 94 -15.62 2.83 -9.47
CA PRO A 94 -16.57 2.97 -10.58
C PRO A 94 -16.47 1.85 -11.65
N TYR A 95 -15.36 1.10 -11.64
CA TYR A 95 -15.07 0.05 -12.63
C TYR A 95 -15.21 -1.36 -12.06
N TRP A 96 -15.96 -1.51 -10.97
CA TRP A 96 -16.08 -2.78 -10.24
C TRP A 96 -16.65 -3.94 -11.06
N ASP A 97 -17.47 -3.66 -12.06
CA ASP A 97 -18.10 -4.66 -12.96
C ASP A 97 -17.31 -4.89 -14.26
N SER A 98 -16.17 -4.20 -14.44
CA SER A 98 -15.30 -4.40 -15.60
C SER A 98 -14.65 -5.79 -15.54
N TYR A 99 -14.55 -6.43 -16.72
CA TYR A 99 -13.93 -7.73 -16.90
C TYR A 99 -12.40 -7.73 -16.72
N SER A 100 -11.77 -6.56 -16.74
CA SER A 100 -10.30 -6.39 -16.68
C SER A 100 -9.80 -5.73 -15.38
N VAL A 101 -10.70 -5.44 -14.44
CA VAL A 101 -10.36 -4.74 -13.19
C VAL A 101 -10.49 -5.68 -11.99
N THR A 102 -9.40 -5.78 -11.24
CA THR A 102 -9.37 -6.51 -9.97
C THR A 102 -10.22 -5.80 -8.93
N LYS A 103 -11.11 -6.53 -8.26
CA LYS A 103 -12.09 -5.99 -7.30
C LYS A 103 -11.48 -5.73 -5.91
N GLY A 104 -10.39 -4.98 -5.89
CA GLY A 104 -9.65 -4.61 -4.69
C GLY A 104 -8.24 -5.20 -4.64
N VAL A 105 -7.29 -4.40 -4.20
CA VAL A 105 -5.89 -4.81 -4.08
C VAL A 105 -5.66 -5.82 -2.94
N ASP A 106 -6.60 -5.88 -2.00
CA ASP A 106 -6.60 -6.83 -0.89
C ASP A 106 -6.73 -8.31 -1.34
N GLN A 107 -7.22 -8.54 -2.56
CA GLN A 107 -7.21 -9.86 -3.18
C GLN A 107 -5.81 -10.31 -3.60
N LEU A 108 -4.88 -9.37 -3.77
CA LEU A 108 -3.52 -9.62 -4.26
C LEU A 108 -2.48 -9.60 -3.14
N ILE A 109 -2.57 -8.62 -2.25
CA ILE A 109 -1.62 -8.35 -1.17
C ILE A 109 -2.35 -7.91 0.10
N PRO A 110 -1.80 -8.17 1.30
CA PRO A 110 -2.41 -7.73 2.54
C PRO A 110 -2.39 -6.21 2.64
N VAL A 111 -3.53 -5.61 2.97
CA VAL A 111 -3.70 -4.17 3.14
C VAL A 111 -3.79 -3.81 4.62
N ASP A 112 -3.03 -2.81 5.04
CA ASP A 112 -3.01 -2.33 6.42
C ASP A 112 -4.00 -1.21 6.68
N VAL A 113 -4.14 -0.30 5.72
CA VAL A 113 -5.02 0.87 5.82
C VAL A 113 -5.71 1.10 4.49
N TYR A 114 -7.02 1.35 4.55
CA TYR A 114 -7.83 1.76 3.41
C TYR A 114 -8.15 3.25 3.51
N VAL A 115 -7.93 3.98 2.42
CA VAL A 115 -8.29 5.39 2.30
C VAL A 115 -9.37 5.52 1.22
N PRO A 116 -10.62 5.79 1.61
CA PRO A 116 -11.73 5.91 0.65
C PRO A 116 -11.73 7.28 -0.05
N GLY A 117 -12.29 7.31 -1.25
CA GLY A 117 -12.47 8.50 -2.06
C GLY A 117 -12.25 8.21 -3.55
N CYS A 118 -12.75 9.09 -4.43
CA CYS A 118 -12.60 8.93 -5.88
C CYS A 118 -12.45 10.29 -6.59
N PRO A 119 -11.23 10.86 -6.62
CA PRO A 119 -10.07 10.55 -5.80
C PRO A 119 -10.22 11.03 -4.34
N PRO A 120 -9.51 10.42 -3.39
CA PRO A 120 -9.45 10.94 -2.02
C PRO A 120 -8.67 12.24 -1.99
N ARG A 121 -9.04 13.14 -1.08
CA ARG A 121 -8.28 14.37 -0.85
C ARG A 121 -6.90 14.07 -0.25
N PRO A 122 -5.89 14.93 -0.46
CA PRO A 122 -4.56 14.78 0.14
C PRO A 122 -4.60 14.60 1.66
N GLU A 123 -5.49 15.31 2.35
CA GLU A 123 -5.66 15.21 3.81
C GLU A 123 -6.11 13.81 4.26
N ALA A 124 -6.88 13.12 3.43
CA ALA A 124 -7.28 11.74 3.71
C ALA A 124 -6.09 10.78 3.71
N LEU A 125 -5.10 11.01 2.83
CA LEU A 125 -3.83 10.27 2.84
C LEU A 125 -3.04 10.54 4.12
N LEU A 126 -2.93 11.80 4.54
CA LEU A 126 -2.27 12.17 5.79
C LEU A 126 -2.90 11.46 6.98
N GLN A 127 -4.23 11.42 7.05
CA GLN A 127 -4.94 10.68 8.09
C GLN A 127 -4.69 9.17 8.00
N GLY A 128 -4.62 8.62 6.79
CA GLY A 128 -4.26 7.21 6.57
C GLY A 128 -2.86 6.88 7.09
N ILE A 129 -1.89 7.77 6.85
CA ILE A 129 -0.52 7.65 7.37
C ILE A 129 -0.51 7.69 8.90
N LEU A 130 -1.22 8.61 9.53
CA LEU A 130 -1.31 8.71 10.99
C LEU A 130 -1.91 7.43 11.60
N ARG A 131 -2.97 6.88 11.01
CA ARG A 131 -3.55 5.60 11.44
C ARG A 131 -2.56 4.43 11.30
N LEU A 132 -1.77 4.42 10.23
CA LEU A 132 -0.72 3.43 10.07
C LEU A 132 0.35 3.57 11.14
N GLN A 133 0.78 4.79 11.44
CA GLN A 133 1.75 5.09 12.49
C GLN A 133 1.29 4.64 13.87
N ASP A 134 0.00 4.81 14.18
CA ASP A 134 -0.59 4.33 15.44
C ASP A 134 -0.63 2.80 15.49
N LYS A 135 -0.93 2.14 14.36
CA LYS A 135 -0.86 0.69 14.23
C LYS A 135 0.57 0.17 14.50
N ILE A 136 1.58 0.80 13.88
CA ILE A 136 3.00 0.45 14.07
C ILE A 136 3.42 0.62 15.53
N ALA A 137 2.94 1.65 16.22
CA ALA A 137 3.27 1.89 17.62
C ALA A 137 2.76 0.77 18.55
N ALA A 138 1.62 0.20 18.24
CA ALA A 138 0.98 -0.88 19.01
C ALA A 138 1.48 -2.28 18.64
N GLU A 139 2.17 -2.45 17.52
CA GLU A 139 2.48 -3.75 16.92
C GLU A 139 3.67 -4.46 17.58
N GLU A 140 3.60 -5.79 17.63
CA GLU A 140 4.74 -6.66 17.93
C GLU A 140 5.38 -7.19 16.65
N LEU A 141 6.68 -6.94 16.48
CA LEU A 141 7.46 -7.32 15.28
C LEU A 141 7.38 -8.81 14.95
N THR A 142 7.42 -9.65 15.98
CA THR A 142 7.42 -11.13 15.84
C THR A 142 6.12 -11.65 15.25
N THR A 143 5.00 -11.02 15.60
CA THR A 143 3.66 -11.45 15.18
C THR A 143 3.38 -11.12 13.72
N ARG A 144 3.88 -9.98 13.22
CA ARG A 144 3.62 -9.53 11.86
C ARG A 144 4.31 -10.38 10.79
N SER A 145 5.58 -10.68 10.94
CA SER A 145 6.34 -11.51 9.97
C SER A 145 5.69 -12.88 9.76
N TYR A 146 5.01 -13.40 10.77
CA TYR A 146 4.31 -14.67 10.70
C TYR A 146 2.91 -14.56 10.07
N ALA A 147 2.15 -13.50 10.40
CA ALA A 147 0.81 -13.26 9.87
C ALA A 147 0.83 -12.96 8.36
N SER A 148 1.77 -12.12 7.90
CA SER A 148 1.94 -11.79 6.48
C SER A 148 2.19 -13.03 5.60
N ARG A 149 2.92 -14.02 6.11
CA ARG A 149 3.18 -15.28 5.38
C ARG A 149 1.98 -16.23 5.35
N ARG A 150 1.10 -16.19 6.35
CA ARG A 150 -0.04 -17.13 6.46
C ARG A 150 -1.25 -16.73 5.65
N THR A 151 -1.54 -15.44 5.52
CA THR A 151 -2.82 -14.94 4.99
C THR A 151 -2.96 -15.14 3.48
N PHE A 152 -1.87 -15.33 2.74
CA PHE A 152 -1.86 -15.36 1.28
C PHE A 152 -1.65 -16.73 0.63
N ARG A 153 -1.73 -17.83 1.38
CA ARG A 153 -1.54 -19.18 0.81
C ARG A 153 -2.79 -19.80 0.18
N GLY A 154 -3.89 -19.10 0.10
CA GLY A 154 -5.14 -19.76 -0.21
C GLY A 154 -6.25 -18.99 -0.87
N ALA A 155 -6.03 -18.03 -1.77
CA ALA A 155 -7.13 -17.54 -2.59
C ALA A 155 -6.67 -16.89 -3.89
N VAL A 156 -7.22 -17.34 -4.97
CA VAL A 156 -7.39 -16.67 -6.28
C VAL A 156 -6.14 -16.43 -7.14
N THR A 157 -4.94 -16.66 -6.71
CA THR A 157 -3.73 -16.26 -7.45
C THR A 157 -3.08 -17.34 -8.33
N ARG A 158 -3.59 -18.57 -8.37
CA ARG A 158 -2.99 -19.60 -9.24
C ARG A 158 -3.20 -19.28 -10.72
N ASP A 159 -4.39 -18.81 -11.06
CA ASP A 159 -4.78 -18.60 -12.46
C ASP A 159 -4.30 -17.28 -13.06
N LEU A 160 -3.89 -16.32 -12.21
CA LEU A 160 -3.41 -15.00 -12.65
C LEU A 160 -1.89 -14.87 -12.71
N VAL A 161 -1.14 -15.79 -12.12
CA VAL A 161 0.32 -15.71 -11.99
C VAL A 161 1.06 -16.72 -12.90
N GLU A 162 0.40 -17.78 -13.31
CA GLU A 162 0.98 -18.72 -14.28
C GLU A 162 0.66 -18.24 -15.70
N PRO A 163 1.68 -17.98 -16.55
CA PRO A 163 1.44 -17.72 -17.97
C PRO A 163 0.80 -18.98 -18.58
N PRO A 164 -0.14 -18.83 -19.54
CA PRO A 164 -0.62 -19.97 -20.31
C PRO A 164 0.58 -20.63 -21.01
N GLU A 165 0.68 -21.95 -20.92
CA GLU A 165 1.67 -22.77 -21.63
C GLU A 165 1.58 -22.58 -23.14
#